data_9aae2e9be8ab87491c1daa64d9dee2a6
#
_entry.id   9aae2e9be8ab87491c1daa64d9dee2a6
#
_cell.length_a   1.000
_cell.length_b   1.000
_cell.length_c   1.000
_cell.angle_alpha   90.00
_cell.angle_beta   90.00
_cell.angle_gamma   90.00
#
_symmetry.space_group_name_H-M   'P 1'
#
loop_
_entity.id
_entity.type
_entity.pdbx_description
1 polymer ?
#
loop_
_entity_poly.entity_id
_entity_poly.type
_entity_poly.pdbx_seq_one_letter_code
_entity_poly.pdbx_strand_id
1 'polypeptide(L)'
;MRTTGISIKKWLIGKLFSNQTNQTGTISCDELFQILEELRIRELAFNTCTNLIANAIGKCEFQTFLNKNPVEKDEYYLWNFEPNINQNSTSFLHKLIYKLYSENEALVISEKYNGNEMLFVADSFVNTKQPTQLQNEYTGVTVGDVFYEKIFYEKDVLHFKLNHINIKPVIDGIYQSYKKLISSAMKNYTWSSGKHLKVHISQIAQGTDDFTKNFANVINDQVRPWLNGDNGVLPE
;
A
#
# COMPACT_ATOMS: atom_id res chain seq x y z
N MET A 1 -12.20 16.62 27.20
CA MET A 1 -12.57 16.78 25.77
C MET A 1 -12.37 15.47 25.08
N ARG A 2 -13.46 14.79 24.71
CA ARG A 2 -13.38 13.52 23.95
C ARG A 2 -13.27 13.86 22.47
N THR A 3 -12.12 13.65 21.87
CA THR A 3 -11.93 13.72 20.42
C THR A 3 -12.59 12.50 19.79
N THR A 4 -13.74 12.70 19.20
CA THR A 4 -14.43 11.70 18.38
C THR A 4 -13.67 11.54 17.06
N GLY A 5 -12.69 10.64 17.05
CA GLY A 5 -12.08 10.17 15.80
C GLY A 5 -13.13 9.44 14.97
N ILE A 6 -13.70 10.11 14.00
CA ILE A 6 -14.54 9.47 12.99
C ILE A 6 -13.67 8.48 12.24
N SER A 7 -13.91 7.20 12.46
CA SER A 7 -13.17 6.15 11.77
C SER A 7 -13.30 6.37 10.26
N ILE A 8 -12.19 6.54 9.57
CA ILE A 8 -12.13 6.68 8.10
C ILE A 8 -12.91 5.56 7.40
N LYS A 9 -12.95 4.36 7.99
CA LYS A 9 -13.82 3.26 7.57
C LYS A 9 -15.30 3.61 7.63
N LYS A 10 -15.78 4.24 8.70
CA LYS A 10 -17.19 4.65 8.83
C LYS A 10 -17.57 5.77 7.86
N TRP A 11 -16.65 6.71 7.62
CA TRP A 11 -16.87 7.78 6.66
C TRP A 11 -16.92 7.26 5.21
N LEU A 12 -15.99 6.37 4.84
CA LEU A 12 -15.96 5.71 3.53
C LEU A 12 -17.20 4.82 3.29
N ILE A 13 -17.56 4.01 4.29
CA ILE A 13 -18.76 3.17 4.23
C ILE A 13 -20.00 4.06 4.16
N GLY A 14 -20.06 5.16 4.93
CA GLY A 14 -21.16 6.11 4.87
C GLY A 14 -21.30 6.76 3.49
N LYS A 15 -20.22 7.14 2.82
CA LYS A 15 -20.24 7.75 1.48
C LYS A 15 -20.57 6.74 0.38
N LEU A 16 -20.15 5.48 0.54
CA LEU A 16 -20.46 4.38 -0.39
C LEU A 16 -21.91 3.88 -0.26
N PHE A 17 -22.51 3.99 0.94
CA PHE A 17 -23.84 3.42 1.20
C PHE A 17 -24.93 4.46 1.55
N SER A 18 -24.59 5.75 1.61
CA SER A 18 -25.56 6.81 1.98
C SER A 18 -26.53 7.21 0.87
N ASN A 19 -26.38 6.70 -0.35
CA ASN A 19 -27.33 6.89 -1.44
C ASN A 19 -28.12 5.61 -1.75
N GLN A 20 -28.60 4.92 -0.71
CA GLN A 20 -29.63 3.88 -0.91
C GLN A 20 -31.03 4.52 -1.02
N THR A 21 -31.30 5.12 -2.15
CA THR A 21 -32.64 5.14 -2.70
C THR A 21 -32.63 4.35 -4.00
N ASN A 22 -32.97 3.07 -3.90
CA ASN A 22 -33.46 2.22 -5.02
C ASN A 22 -32.71 2.31 -6.37
N GLN A 23 -31.39 2.26 -6.37
CA GLN A 23 -30.63 1.94 -7.58
C GLN A 23 -29.70 0.76 -7.29
N THR A 24 -29.89 -0.31 -8.06
CA THR A 24 -28.97 -1.45 -8.18
C THR A 24 -27.54 -0.96 -8.26
N GLY A 25 -26.72 -1.39 -7.27
CA GLY A 25 -25.40 -0.86 -6.97
C GLY A 25 -24.32 -1.03 -8.06
N THR A 26 -24.45 -0.29 -9.12
CA THR A 26 -23.36 -0.06 -10.07
C THR A 26 -22.70 1.27 -9.71
N ILE A 27 -21.50 1.21 -9.15
CA ILE A 27 -20.64 2.39 -8.99
C ILE A 27 -20.41 2.95 -10.38
N SER A 28 -20.68 4.24 -10.59
CA SER A 28 -20.45 4.87 -11.89
C SER A 28 -18.95 4.94 -12.20
N CYS A 29 -18.57 4.94 -13.49
CA CYS A 29 -17.19 5.11 -13.89
C CYS A 29 -16.59 6.41 -13.32
N ASP A 30 -17.37 7.48 -13.26
CA ASP A 30 -16.93 8.77 -12.74
C ASP A 30 -16.60 8.72 -11.25
N GLU A 31 -17.41 8.02 -10.44
CA GLU A 31 -17.13 7.79 -9.03
C GLU A 31 -15.86 6.96 -8.82
N LEU A 32 -15.62 5.96 -9.66
CA LEU A 32 -14.39 5.16 -9.63
C LEU A 32 -13.17 6.01 -9.98
N PHE A 33 -13.26 6.87 -10.99
CA PHE A 33 -12.17 7.78 -11.35
C PHE A 33 -11.85 8.77 -10.23
N GLN A 34 -12.86 9.36 -9.59
CA GLN A 34 -12.66 10.27 -8.46
C GLN A 34 -11.95 9.58 -7.28
N ILE A 35 -12.35 8.35 -6.96
CA ILE A 35 -11.73 7.56 -5.90
C ILE A 35 -10.25 7.26 -6.22
N LEU A 36 -9.95 6.90 -7.46
CA LEU A 36 -8.57 6.67 -7.91
C LEU A 36 -7.72 7.92 -7.82
N GLU A 37 -8.27 9.05 -8.19
CA GLU A 37 -7.58 10.33 -8.14
C GLU A 37 -7.27 10.75 -6.71
N GLU A 38 -8.24 10.62 -5.78
CA GLU A 38 -8.00 10.87 -4.36
C GLU A 38 -6.89 9.98 -3.77
N LEU A 39 -6.85 8.70 -4.14
CA LEU A 39 -5.80 7.78 -3.68
C LEU A 39 -4.43 8.19 -4.21
N ARG A 40 -4.35 8.55 -5.50
CA ARG A 40 -3.12 8.99 -6.14
C ARG A 40 -2.57 10.27 -5.51
N ILE A 41 -3.45 11.21 -5.19
CA ILE A 41 -3.07 12.46 -4.49
C ILE A 41 -2.50 12.16 -3.10
N ARG A 42 -3.10 11.24 -2.35
CA ARG A 42 -2.62 10.86 -1.01
C ARG A 42 -1.26 10.16 -1.07
N GLU A 43 -1.06 9.26 -2.01
CA GLU A 43 0.24 8.61 -2.22
C GLU A 43 1.30 9.62 -2.63
N LEU A 44 0.97 10.53 -3.53
CA LEU A 44 1.87 11.62 -3.94
C LEU A 44 2.22 12.51 -2.75
N ALA A 45 1.27 12.88 -1.92
CA ALA A 45 1.49 13.68 -0.72
C ALA A 45 2.42 12.96 0.27
N PHE A 46 2.19 11.66 0.52
CA PHE A 46 3.05 10.85 1.39
C PHE A 46 4.50 10.83 0.87
N ASN A 47 4.69 10.50 -0.40
CA ASN A 47 6.01 10.45 -1.02
C ASN A 47 6.69 11.82 -1.02
N THR A 48 5.95 12.90 -1.28
CA THR A 48 6.49 14.27 -1.25
C THR A 48 6.95 14.65 0.16
N CYS A 49 6.14 14.40 1.18
CA CYS A 49 6.50 14.69 2.57
C CYS A 49 7.72 13.86 3.02
N THR A 50 7.74 12.58 2.71
CA THR A 50 8.86 11.69 3.06
C THR A 50 10.15 12.14 2.37
N ASN A 51 10.08 12.52 1.10
CA ASN A 51 11.24 13.04 0.35
C ASN A 51 11.74 14.37 0.92
N LEU A 52 10.85 15.28 1.35
CA LEU A 52 11.24 16.53 2.00
C LEU A 52 12.01 16.27 3.30
N ILE A 53 11.54 15.33 4.12
CA ILE A 53 12.21 14.94 5.37
C ILE A 53 13.56 14.28 5.06
N ALA A 54 13.60 13.36 4.11
CA ALA A 54 14.82 12.67 3.71
C ALA A 54 15.89 13.64 3.15
N ASN A 55 15.46 14.62 2.35
CA ASN A 55 16.34 15.68 1.84
C ASN A 55 16.84 16.61 2.96
N ALA A 56 16.03 16.89 3.97
CA ALA A 56 16.46 17.70 5.11
C ALA A 56 17.50 16.96 5.95
N ILE A 57 17.27 15.68 6.26
CA ILE A 57 18.20 14.85 7.03
C ILE A 57 19.48 14.55 6.23
N GLY A 58 19.38 14.33 4.92
CA GLY A 58 20.54 14.12 4.05
C GLY A 58 21.50 15.33 3.93
N LYS A 59 21.06 16.51 4.41
CA LYS A 59 21.91 17.72 4.51
C LYS A 59 22.49 17.93 5.91
N CYS A 60 22.07 17.13 6.89
CA CYS A 60 22.60 17.22 8.24
C CYS A 60 23.96 16.54 8.31
N GLU A 61 24.86 17.12 9.09
CA GLU A 61 26.14 16.54 9.44
C GLU A 61 26.01 15.81 10.78
N PHE A 62 26.42 14.55 10.83
CA PHE A 62 26.43 13.74 12.05
C PHE A 62 27.75 13.95 12.77
N GLN A 63 27.67 14.40 14.02
CA GLN A 63 28.85 14.56 14.87
C GLN A 63 29.03 13.31 15.74
N THR A 64 30.27 12.81 15.78
CA THR A 64 30.65 11.70 16.64
C THR A 64 31.46 12.21 17.82
N PHE A 65 31.24 11.65 19.00
CA PHE A 65 31.87 12.07 20.24
C PHE A 65 32.59 10.91 20.92
N LEU A 66 33.83 11.11 21.30
CA LEU A 66 34.59 10.20 22.15
C LEU A 66 34.96 10.93 23.44
N ASN A 67 34.52 10.42 24.60
CA ASN A 67 34.75 11.04 25.91
C ASN A 67 34.37 12.54 25.96
N LYS A 68 33.19 12.88 25.37
CA LYS A 68 32.62 14.24 25.24
C LYS A 68 33.38 15.19 24.31
N ASN A 69 34.43 14.74 23.64
CA ASN A 69 35.10 15.54 22.64
C ASN A 69 34.63 15.12 21.23
N PRO A 70 34.37 16.08 20.34
CA PRO A 70 34.03 15.75 18.96
C PRO A 70 35.25 15.09 18.28
N VAL A 71 35.01 14.03 17.54
CA VAL A 71 36.06 13.25 16.88
C VAL A 71 35.61 12.86 15.49
N GLU A 72 36.41 13.13 14.49
CA GLU A 72 36.21 12.74 13.10
C GLU A 72 37.03 11.49 12.80
N LYS A 73 36.46 10.31 13.08
CA LYS A 73 37.04 9.00 12.81
C LYS A 73 36.19 8.20 11.83
N ASP A 74 36.42 6.89 11.80
CA ASP A 74 35.77 5.97 10.86
C ASP A 74 34.23 6.06 10.91
N GLU A 75 33.64 6.17 12.11
CA GLU A 75 32.19 6.31 12.28
C GLU A 75 31.65 7.63 11.71
N TYR A 76 32.44 8.74 11.88
CA TYR A 76 32.06 10.04 11.26
C TYR A 76 32.07 9.93 9.74
N TYR A 77 33.09 9.27 9.16
CA TYR A 77 33.20 9.06 7.72
C TYR A 77 32.05 8.21 7.17
N LEU A 78 31.74 7.10 7.84
CA LEU A 78 30.64 6.21 7.46
C LEU A 78 29.27 6.92 7.40
N TRP A 79 28.99 7.79 8.37
CA TRP A 79 27.69 8.48 8.40
C TRP A 79 27.60 9.68 7.47
N ASN A 80 28.70 10.39 7.23
CA ASN A 80 28.68 11.65 6.49
C ASN A 80 29.10 11.53 5.03
N PHE A 81 29.89 10.50 4.67
CA PHE A 81 30.45 10.39 3.33
C PHE A 81 30.08 9.09 2.63
N GLU A 82 30.56 7.96 3.09
CA GLU A 82 30.48 6.68 2.40
C GLU A 82 30.10 5.55 3.35
N PRO A 83 28.79 5.35 3.60
CA PRO A 83 28.31 4.23 4.43
C PRO A 83 28.69 2.86 3.88
N ASN A 84 28.73 2.71 2.55
CA ASN A 84 29.15 1.50 1.86
C ASN A 84 29.64 1.82 0.44
N ILE A 85 30.25 0.85 -0.23
CA ILE A 85 30.85 0.99 -1.57
C ILE A 85 29.85 1.50 -2.63
N ASN A 86 28.57 1.18 -2.48
CA ASN A 86 27.55 1.45 -3.49
C ASN A 86 26.69 2.70 -3.20
N GLN A 87 26.82 3.28 -2.02
CA GLN A 87 25.96 4.38 -1.58
C GLN A 87 26.76 5.46 -0.87
N ASN A 88 26.52 6.70 -1.23
CA ASN A 88 26.95 7.84 -0.45
C ASN A 88 25.97 8.10 0.72
N SER A 89 26.37 8.94 1.68
CA SER A 89 25.59 9.28 2.86
C SER A 89 24.16 9.73 2.50
N THR A 90 24.01 10.59 1.50
CA THR A 90 22.68 11.12 1.10
C THR A 90 21.75 10.01 0.62
N SER A 91 22.22 9.10 -0.24
CA SER A 91 21.41 7.98 -0.76
C SER A 91 21.07 6.98 0.35
N PHE A 92 22.01 6.73 1.25
CA PHE A 92 21.80 5.86 2.41
C PHE A 92 20.74 6.43 3.36
N LEU A 93 20.86 7.70 3.71
CA LEU A 93 19.90 8.38 4.59
C LEU A 93 18.51 8.49 3.93
N HIS A 94 18.46 8.73 2.63
CA HIS A 94 17.21 8.68 1.87
C HIS A 94 16.53 7.32 1.98
N LYS A 95 17.27 6.22 1.74
CA LYS A 95 16.74 4.86 1.89
C LYS A 95 16.28 4.59 3.32
N LEU A 96 17.07 4.99 4.31
CA LEU A 96 16.74 4.82 5.73
C LEU A 96 15.44 5.54 6.12
N ILE A 97 15.32 6.82 5.77
CA ILE A 97 14.16 7.64 6.09
C ILE A 97 12.92 7.16 5.35
N TYR A 98 13.05 6.86 4.06
CA TYR A 98 11.93 6.32 3.28
C TYR A 98 11.38 5.03 3.90
N LYS A 99 12.29 4.11 4.28
CA LYS A 99 11.90 2.86 4.92
C LYS A 99 11.25 3.09 6.29
N LEU A 100 11.83 3.97 7.09
CA LEU A 100 11.33 4.31 8.41
C LEU A 100 9.90 4.86 8.37
N TYR A 101 9.58 5.73 7.42
CA TYR A 101 8.23 6.27 7.27
C TYR A 101 7.27 5.32 6.54
N SER A 102 7.78 4.45 5.67
CA SER A 102 6.96 3.46 4.95
C SER A 102 6.52 2.30 5.83
N GLU A 103 7.45 1.77 6.63
CA GLU A 103 7.24 0.54 7.42
C GLU A 103 7.11 0.82 8.92
N ASN A 104 7.31 2.09 9.33
CA ASN A 104 7.35 2.55 10.72
C ASN A 104 8.56 2.06 11.51
N GLU A 105 9.41 1.28 10.89
CA GLU A 105 10.67 0.79 11.45
C GLU A 105 11.71 0.60 10.34
N ALA A 106 12.96 0.76 10.69
CA ALA A 106 14.10 0.52 9.80
C ALA A 106 15.27 -0.05 10.59
N LEU A 107 15.96 -1.00 10.01
CA LEU A 107 17.12 -1.64 10.60
C LEU A 107 18.36 -1.30 9.80
N VAL A 108 19.39 -0.83 10.49
CA VAL A 108 20.74 -0.66 9.94
C VAL A 108 21.64 -1.72 10.54
N ILE A 109 22.29 -2.47 9.69
CA ILE A 109 23.29 -3.47 10.08
C ILE A 109 24.68 -2.97 9.74
N SER A 110 25.68 -3.36 10.56
CA SER A 110 27.09 -3.18 10.26
C SER A 110 27.72 -4.51 9.88
N GLU A 111 28.42 -4.51 8.76
CA GLU A 111 29.20 -5.66 8.28
C GLU A 111 30.62 -5.23 7.87
N LYS A 112 31.59 -6.13 8.09
CA LYS A 112 32.96 -5.89 7.71
C LYS A 112 33.29 -6.55 6.39
N TYR A 113 33.72 -5.76 5.43
CA TYR A 113 34.22 -6.23 4.15
C TYR A 113 35.66 -5.76 3.92
N ASN A 114 36.56 -6.70 3.67
CA ASN A 114 38.01 -6.41 3.51
C ASN A 114 38.65 -5.60 4.67
N GLY A 115 38.16 -5.81 5.90
CA GLY A 115 38.66 -5.10 7.07
C GLY A 115 38.00 -3.74 7.35
N ASN A 116 37.24 -3.20 6.40
CA ASN A 116 36.48 -1.95 6.55
C ASN A 116 35.05 -2.23 7.00
N GLU A 117 34.59 -1.45 7.94
CA GLU A 117 33.18 -1.48 8.39
C GLU A 117 32.29 -0.77 7.38
N MET A 118 31.12 -1.32 7.12
CA MET A 118 30.13 -0.78 6.20
C MET A 118 28.75 -0.85 6.81
N LEU A 119 27.92 0.15 6.50
CA LEU A 119 26.55 0.23 6.97
C LEU A 119 25.58 -0.09 5.84
N PHE A 120 24.57 -0.91 6.15
CA PHE A 120 23.51 -1.26 5.20
C PHE A 120 22.14 -1.09 5.84
N VAL A 121 21.22 -0.51 5.09
CA VAL A 121 19.79 -0.49 5.45
C VAL A 121 19.17 -1.79 4.99
N ALA A 122 18.68 -2.59 5.95
CA ALA A 122 18.01 -3.85 5.66
C ALA A 122 16.68 -3.62 4.92
N ASP A 123 16.40 -4.42 3.91
CA ASP A 123 15.14 -4.36 3.14
C ASP A 123 14.02 -5.15 3.82
N SER A 124 14.36 -6.26 4.47
CA SER A 124 13.45 -6.99 5.35
C SER A 124 14.20 -7.58 6.55
N PHE A 125 13.48 -7.77 7.63
CA PHE A 125 14.00 -8.45 8.83
C PHE A 125 12.83 -8.92 9.69
N VAL A 126 13.09 -9.90 10.55
CA VAL A 126 12.16 -10.37 11.57
C VAL A 126 12.76 -10.09 12.93
N ASN A 127 12.07 -9.29 13.73
CA ASN A 127 12.49 -8.99 15.10
C ASN A 127 11.78 -9.94 16.07
N THR A 128 12.54 -10.82 16.71
CA THR A 128 12.05 -11.67 17.79
C THR A 128 12.35 -10.97 19.11
N LYS A 129 11.30 -10.42 19.71
CA LYS A 129 11.39 -9.78 21.03
C LYS A 129 11.64 -10.83 22.09
N GLN A 130 12.75 -10.69 22.76
CA GLN A 130 13.11 -11.54 23.89
C GLN A 130 12.60 -10.95 25.22
N PRO A 131 12.48 -11.75 26.28
CA PRO A 131 12.26 -11.23 27.63
C PRO A 131 13.31 -10.17 28.00
N THR A 132 12.94 -9.23 28.89
CA THR A 132 13.76 -8.06 29.26
C THR A 132 15.20 -8.37 29.70
N GLN A 133 15.50 -9.62 30.02
CA GLN A 133 16.85 -10.07 30.43
C GLN A 133 17.72 -10.53 29.26
N LEU A 134 17.14 -10.71 28.06
CA LEU A 134 17.83 -11.17 26.86
C LEU A 134 17.78 -10.09 25.78
N GLN A 135 18.76 -10.09 24.90
CA GLN A 135 18.79 -9.18 23.75
C GLN A 135 17.78 -9.61 22.71
N ASN A 136 17.18 -8.65 22.03
CA ASN A 136 16.36 -8.95 20.85
C ASN A 136 17.21 -9.59 19.75
N GLU A 137 16.58 -10.46 19.00
CA GLU A 137 17.19 -11.16 17.87
C GLU A 137 16.56 -10.72 16.56
N TYR A 138 17.40 -10.46 15.59
CA TYR A 138 17.01 -10.07 14.23
C TYR A 138 17.44 -11.16 13.27
N THR A 139 16.47 -11.79 12.62
CA THR A 139 16.66 -12.90 11.68
C THR A 139 16.06 -12.57 10.32
N GLY A 140 16.44 -13.34 9.29
CA GLY A 140 15.88 -13.13 7.96
C GLY A 140 16.20 -11.76 7.36
N VAL A 141 17.38 -11.21 7.71
CA VAL A 141 17.80 -9.90 7.23
C VAL A 141 18.18 -10.00 5.77
N THR A 142 17.57 -9.13 4.93
CA THR A 142 17.92 -9.02 3.52
C THR A 142 18.41 -7.62 3.19
N VAL A 143 19.40 -7.51 2.31
CA VAL A 143 19.89 -6.25 1.76
C VAL A 143 20.05 -6.42 0.26
N GLY A 144 19.16 -5.81 -0.52
CA GLY A 144 19.06 -6.08 -1.95
C GLY A 144 18.75 -7.57 -2.18
N ASP A 145 19.57 -8.22 -2.98
CA ASP A 145 19.45 -9.64 -3.29
C ASP A 145 20.20 -10.56 -2.31
N VAL A 146 20.88 -9.98 -1.30
CA VAL A 146 21.67 -10.73 -0.33
C VAL A 146 20.81 -11.07 0.89
N PHE A 147 20.71 -12.36 1.18
CA PHE A 147 20.06 -12.87 2.39
C PHE A 147 21.13 -13.25 3.42
N TYR A 148 21.01 -12.72 4.64
CA TYR A 148 21.90 -13.04 5.74
C TYR A 148 21.29 -14.14 6.60
N GLU A 149 21.94 -15.31 6.63
CA GLU A 149 21.56 -16.42 7.53
C GLU A 149 21.96 -16.18 8.99
N LYS A 150 22.84 -15.19 9.22
CA LYS A 150 23.33 -14.81 10.53
C LYS A 150 22.21 -14.17 11.37
N ILE A 151 22.20 -14.50 12.65
CA ILE A 151 21.36 -13.82 13.64
C ILE A 151 22.13 -12.57 14.11
N PHE A 152 21.47 -11.43 14.01
CA PHE A 152 21.98 -10.17 14.54
C PHE A 152 21.35 -9.91 15.91
N TYR A 153 22.13 -9.36 16.84
CA TYR A 153 21.66 -8.98 18.15
C TYR A 153 21.50 -7.46 18.26
N GLU A 154 20.72 -7.00 19.24
CA GLU A 154 20.45 -5.57 19.47
C GLU A 154 21.72 -4.70 19.52
N LYS A 155 22.81 -5.24 20.04
CA LYS A 155 24.11 -4.55 20.13
C LYS A 155 24.84 -4.38 18.79
N ASP A 156 24.48 -5.19 17.78
CA ASP A 156 25.17 -5.25 16.48
C ASP A 156 24.39 -4.50 15.39
N VAL A 157 23.25 -3.90 15.75
CA VAL A 157 22.36 -3.24 14.81
C VAL A 157 21.87 -1.90 15.36
N LEU A 158 21.39 -1.03 14.47
CA LEU A 158 20.67 0.17 14.84
C LEU A 158 19.22 0.00 14.39
N HIS A 159 18.32 -0.23 15.34
CA HIS A 159 16.91 -0.37 15.07
C HIS A 159 16.17 0.96 15.32
N PHE A 160 15.76 1.61 14.26
CA PHE A 160 14.96 2.82 14.29
C PHE A 160 13.48 2.47 14.26
N LYS A 161 12.70 3.06 15.14
CA LYS A 161 11.26 2.83 15.23
C LYS A 161 10.52 4.12 15.50
N LEU A 162 9.47 4.38 14.74
CA LEU A 162 8.56 5.48 14.98
C LEU A 162 7.42 5.04 15.91
N ASN A 163 7.08 5.90 16.87
CA ASN A 163 6.02 5.62 17.85
C ASN A 163 4.65 6.19 17.44
N HIS A 164 4.36 6.19 16.14
CA HIS A 164 3.07 6.63 15.62
C HIS A 164 2.40 5.52 14.77
N ILE A 165 1.14 5.75 14.43
CA ILE A 165 0.40 4.82 13.56
C ILE A 165 1.05 4.83 12.17
N ASN A 166 1.39 3.65 11.67
CA ASN A 166 1.92 3.51 10.33
C ASN A 166 0.84 3.88 9.30
N ILE A 167 1.10 4.93 8.54
CA ILE A 167 0.15 5.51 7.58
C ILE A 167 0.14 4.71 6.28
N LYS A 168 1.29 4.22 5.84
CA LYS A 168 1.40 3.53 4.54
C LYS A 168 0.54 2.26 4.44
N PRO A 169 0.53 1.32 5.42
CA PRO A 169 -0.37 0.17 5.36
C PRO A 169 -1.84 0.55 5.33
N VAL A 170 -2.22 1.70 5.91
CA VAL A 170 -3.60 2.19 5.83
C VAL A 170 -3.91 2.62 4.39
N ILE A 171 -3.00 3.34 3.74
CA ILE A 171 -3.13 3.75 2.33
C ILE A 171 -3.14 2.51 1.43
N ASP A 172 -2.22 1.57 1.63
CA ASP A 172 -2.13 0.34 0.85
C ASP A 172 -3.37 -0.55 1.02
N GLY A 173 -3.90 -0.66 2.24
CA GLY A 173 -5.14 -1.39 2.51
C GLY A 173 -6.35 -0.80 1.80
N ILE A 174 -6.43 0.52 1.72
CA ILE A 174 -7.44 1.23 0.95
C ILE A 174 -7.25 0.92 -0.55
N TYR A 175 -6.03 1.05 -1.06
CA TYR A 175 -5.71 0.76 -2.46
C TYR A 175 -6.08 -0.66 -2.88
N GLN A 176 -5.74 -1.67 -2.07
CA GLN A 176 -6.10 -3.07 -2.33
C GLN A 176 -7.61 -3.30 -2.38
N SER A 177 -8.35 -2.62 -1.50
CA SER A 177 -9.81 -2.70 -1.48
C SER A 177 -10.42 -2.10 -2.75
N TYR A 178 -9.92 -0.95 -3.19
CA TYR A 178 -10.38 -0.31 -4.42
C TYR A 178 -9.95 -1.06 -5.68
N LYS A 179 -8.76 -1.64 -5.72
CA LYS A 179 -8.31 -2.47 -6.83
C LYS A 179 -9.29 -3.62 -7.10
N LYS A 180 -9.81 -4.26 -6.04
CA LYS A 180 -10.83 -5.32 -6.18
C LYS A 180 -12.14 -4.77 -6.75
N LEU A 181 -12.59 -3.60 -6.27
CA LEU A 181 -13.81 -2.95 -6.78
C LEU A 181 -13.68 -2.57 -8.25
N ILE A 182 -12.58 -1.92 -8.63
CA ILE A 182 -12.30 -1.54 -10.02
C ILE A 182 -12.23 -2.78 -10.92
N SER A 183 -11.53 -3.82 -10.49
CA SER A 183 -11.43 -5.07 -11.25
C SER A 183 -12.83 -5.71 -11.45
N SER A 184 -13.68 -5.72 -10.44
CA SER A 184 -15.06 -6.19 -10.55
C SER A 184 -15.91 -5.32 -11.47
N ALA A 185 -15.78 -3.99 -11.36
CA ALA A 185 -16.50 -3.06 -12.22
C ALA A 185 -16.08 -3.20 -13.69
N MET A 186 -14.77 -3.28 -13.96
CA MET A 186 -14.26 -3.52 -15.31
C MET A 186 -14.71 -4.88 -15.86
N LYS A 187 -14.68 -5.92 -15.03
CA LYS A 187 -15.19 -7.24 -15.44
C LYS A 187 -16.67 -7.19 -15.80
N ASN A 188 -17.49 -6.52 -14.99
CA ASN A 188 -18.90 -6.34 -15.27
C ASN A 188 -19.13 -5.49 -16.53
N TYR A 189 -18.36 -4.41 -16.70
CA TYR A 189 -18.42 -3.59 -17.92
C TYR A 189 -18.04 -4.40 -19.17
N THR A 190 -16.95 -5.16 -19.11
CA THR A 190 -16.52 -6.04 -20.22
C THR A 190 -17.58 -7.10 -20.50
N TRP A 191 -18.18 -7.68 -19.46
CA TRP A 191 -19.23 -8.69 -19.59
C TRP A 191 -20.51 -8.14 -20.23
N SER A 192 -20.91 -6.93 -19.86
CA SER A 192 -22.08 -6.25 -20.44
C SER A 192 -21.74 -5.53 -21.75
N SER A 193 -20.47 -5.46 -22.15
CA SER A 193 -19.97 -4.65 -23.30
C SER A 193 -20.52 -3.21 -23.26
N GLY A 194 -20.72 -2.64 -22.06
CA GLY A 194 -21.33 -1.33 -21.86
C GLY A 194 -22.84 -1.28 -22.13
N LYS A 195 -23.48 -2.43 -22.35
CA LYS A 195 -24.92 -2.52 -22.63
C LYS A 195 -25.68 -2.73 -21.33
N HIS A 196 -26.68 -1.91 -21.10
CA HIS A 196 -27.61 -2.06 -19.98
C HIS A 196 -29.01 -2.30 -20.53
N LEU A 197 -29.59 -3.45 -20.19
CA LEU A 197 -30.95 -3.77 -20.54
C LEU A 197 -31.86 -3.50 -19.35
N LYS A 198 -32.81 -2.58 -19.49
CA LYS A 198 -33.86 -2.34 -18.52
C LYS A 198 -35.14 -2.99 -19.04
N VAL A 199 -35.55 -4.11 -18.44
CA VAL A 199 -36.81 -4.78 -18.79
C VAL A 199 -37.93 -4.19 -17.95
N HIS A 200 -38.89 -3.53 -18.60
CA HIS A 200 -40.15 -3.06 -17.97
C HIS A 200 -41.19 -4.15 -18.02
N ILE A 201 -41.43 -4.79 -16.91
CA ILE A 201 -42.49 -5.81 -16.78
C ILE A 201 -43.75 -5.11 -16.32
N SER A 202 -44.48 -4.45 -17.23
CA SER A 202 -45.66 -3.66 -16.86
C SER A 202 -46.97 -4.43 -16.93
N GLN A 203 -47.06 -5.61 -17.54
CA GLN A 203 -48.33 -6.34 -17.74
C GLN A 203 -48.18 -7.85 -17.80
N ILE A 204 -47.44 -8.45 -16.88
CA ILE A 204 -47.32 -9.89 -16.91
C ILE A 204 -48.06 -10.47 -15.73
N ALA A 205 -49.08 -11.28 -16.05
CA ALA A 205 -49.82 -12.05 -15.06
C ALA A 205 -48.85 -12.92 -14.25
N GLN A 206 -48.69 -12.60 -12.99
CA GLN A 206 -47.88 -13.38 -12.07
C GLN A 206 -48.52 -14.76 -11.94
N GLY A 207 -47.76 -15.81 -12.25
CA GLY A 207 -48.03 -17.12 -11.70
C GLY A 207 -48.30 -18.29 -12.64
N THR A 208 -47.87 -18.25 -13.90
CA THR A 208 -47.87 -19.47 -14.72
C THR A 208 -46.43 -19.95 -14.96
N ASP A 209 -46.20 -21.26 -14.75
CA ASP A 209 -44.88 -21.93 -15.00
C ASP A 209 -44.42 -21.74 -16.45
N ASP A 210 -45.37 -21.59 -17.39
CA ASP A 210 -45.08 -21.33 -18.80
C ASP A 210 -44.47 -19.95 -19.05
N PHE A 211 -44.84 -18.93 -18.27
CA PHE A 211 -44.21 -17.61 -18.40
C PHE A 211 -42.76 -17.60 -17.98
N THR A 212 -42.46 -18.22 -16.83
CA THR A 212 -41.08 -18.31 -16.33
C THR A 212 -40.17 -19.07 -17.31
N LYS A 213 -40.65 -20.10 -17.95
CA LYS A 213 -39.96 -20.85 -19.00
C LYS A 213 -39.76 -20.02 -20.26
N ASN A 214 -40.80 -19.37 -20.76
CA ASN A 214 -40.68 -18.53 -21.95
C ASN A 214 -39.78 -17.33 -21.72
N PHE A 215 -39.83 -16.69 -20.56
CA PHE A 215 -38.93 -15.59 -20.21
C PHE A 215 -37.47 -16.05 -20.09
N ALA A 216 -37.25 -17.20 -19.49
CA ALA A 216 -35.90 -17.80 -19.43
C ALA A 216 -35.34 -18.13 -20.82
N ASN A 217 -36.19 -18.63 -21.73
CA ASN A 217 -35.82 -18.91 -23.11
C ASN A 217 -35.47 -17.62 -23.86
N VAL A 218 -36.26 -16.57 -23.76
CA VAL A 218 -35.98 -15.27 -24.39
C VAL A 218 -34.65 -14.70 -23.86
N ILE A 219 -34.41 -14.78 -22.55
CA ILE A 219 -33.15 -14.33 -21.96
C ILE A 219 -31.95 -15.14 -22.51
N ASN A 220 -32.09 -16.47 -22.59
CA ASN A 220 -30.97 -17.32 -22.99
C ASN A 220 -30.72 -17.28 -24.51
N ASP A 221 -31.76 -17.24 -25.30
CA ASP A 221 -31.68 -17.43 -26.76
C ASP A 221 -31.49 -16.09 -27.50
N GLN A 222 -31.99 -15.00 -26.95
CA GLN A 222 -31.93 -13.69 -27.61
C GLN A 222 -31.05 -12.68 -26.86
N VAL A 223 -31.25 -12.52 -25.55
CA VAL A 223 -30.57 -11.46 -24.77
C VAL A 223 -29.12 -11.80 -24.48
N ARG A 224 -28.81 -13.03 -24.08
CA ARG A 224 -27.44 -13.46 -23.81
C ARG A 224 -26.53 -13.41 -25.03
N PRO A 225 -26.92 -13.95 -26.21
CA PRO A 225 -26.10 -13.83 -27.41
C PRO A 225 -25.87 -12.38 -27.82
N TRP A 226 -26.88 -11.52 -27.65
CA TRP A 226 -26.75 -10.09 -27.94
C TRP A 226 -25.81 -9.38 -26.95
N LEU A 227 -25.86 -9.70 -25.66
CA LEU A 227 -24.92 -9.17 -24.67
C LEU A 227 -23.48 -9.60 -24.93
N ASN A 228 -23.29 -10.83 -25.42
CA ASN A 228 -21.99 -11.40 -25.68
C ASN A 228 -21.47 -11.14 -27.11
N GLY A 229 -22.33 -10.65 -28.00
CA GLY A 229 -21.97 -10.38 -29.40
C GLY A 229 -21.58 -8.92 -29.62
N ASP A 230 -20.70 -8.71 -30.62
CA ASP A 230 -20.30 -7.37 -31.07
C ASP A 230 -21.38 -6.63 -31.85
N ASN A 231 -22.49 -7.30 -32.18
CA ASN A 231 -23.59 -6.71 -32.93
C ASN A 231 -24.49 -5.89 -32.00
N GLY A 232 -24.39 -4.57 -32.09
CA GLY A 232 -25.10 -3.61 -31.25
C GLY A 232 -26.63 -3.55 -31.41
N VAL A 233 -27.27 -4.52 -32.06
CA VAL A 233 -28.72 -4.53 -32.34
C VAL A 233 -29.39 -5.68 -31.61
N LEU A 234 -30.41 -5.36 -30.81
CA LEU A 234 -31.28 -6.37 -30.20
C LEU A 234 -32.22 -6.90 -31.29
N PRO A 235 -32.37 -8.21 -31.46
CA PRO A 235 -33.39 -8.74 -32.38
C PRO A 235 -34.78 -8.31 -31.86
N GLU A 236 -35.65 -7.87 -32.78
CA GLU A 236 -37.03 -7.51 -32.52
C GLU A 236 -37.88 -8.71 -32.08
#